data_af6715cadfc495ea1223a1dfcec2ec99
#
_entry.id   af6715cadfc495ea1223a1dfcec2ec99
#
_cell.length_a   1.000
_cell.length_b   1.000
_cell.length_c   1.000
_cell.angle_alpha   90.00
_cell.angle_beta   90.00
_cell.angle_gamma   90.00
#
_symmetry.space_group_name_H-M   'P 1'
#
loop_
_entity.id
_entity.type
_entity.pdbx_description
1 polymer ?
#
loop_
_entity_poly.entity_id
_entity_poly.type
_entity_poly.pdbx_seq_one_letter_code
_entity_poly.pdbx_strand_id
1 'polypeptide(L)'
;MARAASAPKKEISMEEALWKSADKLRGSVEPAEYKHVVLSLFFLKFASDKFEAQRKAISEKYGEKFVDNVAFYTKDNVFFLPEISRWSFIMENAKQDDIALKIDTALYTIEKANPALKGALPDNYYSRLHIDTAKLASLLDEIDKINTGDKENDIIGRVYEYFLSKFALAEGKGKGEFYTPKCIVNL
;
A
#
# COMPACT_ATOMS: atom_id res chain seq x y z
N MET A 1 -27.26 -7.93 -40.74
CA MET A 1 -25.90 -7.87 -40.16
C MET A 1 -26.04 -7.76 -38.65
N ALA A 2 -25.85 -8.86 -37.93
CA ALA A 2 -25.96 -8.89 -36.46
C ALA A 2 -24.66 -8.37 -35.83
N ARG A 3 -24.77 -7.32 -34.99
CA ARG A 3 -23.68 -6.77 -34.21
C ARG A 3 -23.34 -7.75 -33.10
N ALA A 4 -22.16 -8.33 -33.12
CA ALA A 4 -21.65 -9.17 -32.05
C ALA A 4 -21.58 -8.35 -30.74
N ALA A 5 -22.34 -8.76 -29.73
CA ALA A 5 -22.25 -8.23 -28.39
C ALA A 5 -20.88 -8.60 -27.83
N SER A 6 -20.07 -7.61 -27.46
CA SER A 6 -18.82 -7.81 -26.75
C SER A 6 -19.11 -8.42 -25.38
N ALA A 7 -18.50 -9.56 -25.09
CA ALA A 7 -18.59 -10.17 -23.76
C ALA A 7 -18.19 -9.18 -22.67
N PRO A 8 -18.85 -9.16 -21.50
CA PRO A 8 -18.49 -8.27 -20.40
C PRO A 8 -17.04 -8.56 -19.97
N LYS A 9 -16.20 -7.54 -19.95
CA LYS A 9 -14.87 -7.64 -19.35
C LYS A 9 -15.05 -8.05 -17.89
N LYS A 10 -14.53 -9.23 -17.53
CA LYS A 10 -14.54 -9.71 -16.15
C LYS A 10 -13.81 -8.68 -15.31
N GLU A 11 -14.51 -8.02 -14.41
CA GLU A 11 -13.92 -7.10 -13.44
C GLU A 11 -12.92 -7.89 -12.57
N ILE A 12 -11.66 -7.49 -12.62
CA ILE A 12 -10.58 -8.13 -11.87
C ILE A 12 -10.72 -7.68 -10.42
N SER A 13 -10.71 -8.61 -9.46
CA SER A 13 -10.75 -8.23 -8.05
C SER A 13 -9.49 -7.42 -7.67
N MET A 14 -9.61 -6.60 -6.63
CA MET A 14 -8.50 -5.79 -6.11
C MET A 14 -7.30 -6.68 -5.75
N GLU A 15 -7.56 -7.81 -5.12
CA GLU A 15 -6.54 -8.77 -4.72
C GLU A 15 -5.82 -9.37 -5.94
N GLU A 16 -6.56 -9.67 -7.01
CA GLU A 16 -5.99 -10.17 -8.26
C GLU A 16 -5.15 -9.09 -8.97
N ALA A 17 -5.59 -7.82 -8.92
CA ALA A 17 -4.83 -6.69 -9.46
C ALA A 17 -3.50 -6.52 -8.71
N LEU A 18 -3.54 -6.56 -7.37
CA LEU A 18 -2.33 -6.50 -6.53
C LEU A 18 -1.38 -7.67 -6.81
N TRP A 19 -1.92 -8.89 -6.96
CA TRP A 19 -1.10 -10.06 -7.30
C TRP A 19 -0.40 -9.90 -8.65
N LYS A 20 -1.12 -9.43 -9.67
CA LYS A 20 -0.53 -9.14 -10.99
C LYS A 20 0.55 -8.06 -10.91
N SER A 21 0.37 -7.09 -10.03
CA SER A 21 1.38 -6.05 -9.79
C SER A 21 2.64 -6.62 -9.15
N ALA A 22 2.47 -7.52 -8.17
CA ALA A 22 3.58 -8.25 -7.56
C ALA A 22 4.37 -9.07 -8.58
N ASP A 23 3.69 -9.68 -9.54
CA ASP A 23 4.33 -10.48 -10.61
C ASP A 23 5.31 -9.68 -11.47
N LYS A 24 5.16 -8.36 -11.57
CA LYS A 24 6.10 -7.47 -12.29
C LYS A 24 7.48 -7.41 -11.63
N LEU A 25 7.58 -7.70 -10.34
CA LEU A 25 8.83 -7.78 -9.61
C LEU A 25 9.54 -9.14 -9.75
N ARG A 26 8.88 -10.12 -10.36
CA ARG A 26 9.45 -11.46 -10.55
C ARG A 26 10.77 -11.39 -11.31
N GLY A 27 11.80 -12.02 -10.75
CA GLY A 27 13.15 -12.01 -11.28
C GLY A 27 14.00 -10.77 -10.95
N SER A 28 13.42 -9.78 -10.24
CA SER A 28 14.17 -8.62 -9.72
C SER A 28 14.33 -8.66 -8.22
N VAL A 29 13.43 -9.35 -7.53
CA VAL A 29 13.41 -9.49 -6.07
C VAL A 29 13.07 -10.95 -5.77
N GLU A 30 13.61 -11.49 -4.70
CA GLU A 30 13.31 -12.86 -4.28
C GLU A 30 11.81 -13.04 -3.95
N PRO A 31 11.22 -14.24 -4.20
CA PRO A 31 9.81 -14.47 -3.96
C PRO A 31 9.35 -14.16 -2.54
N ALA A 32 10.20 -14.41 -1.55
CA ALA A 32 9.90 -14.10 -0.15
C ALA A 32 9.81 -12.59 0.11
N GLU A 33 10.56 -11.79 -0.66
CA GLU A 33 10.68 -10.35 -0.47
C GLU A 33 9.58 -9.56 -1.19
N TYR A 34 9.19 -9.95 -2.41
CA TYR A 34 8.26 -9.10 -3.17
C TYR A 34 6.87 -8.98 -2.55
N LYS A 35 6.42 -9.95 -1.73
CA LYS A 35 5.18 -9.81 -0.95
C LYS A 35 5.25 -8.62 0.01
N HIS A 36 6.38 -8.46 0.70
CA HIS A 36 6.58 -7.36 1.64
C HIS A 36 6.61 -6.01 0.91
N VAL A 37 7.24 -5.97 -0.27
CA VAL A 37 7.25 -4.78 -1.13
C VAL A 37 5.83 -4.35 -1.46
N VAL A 38 5.02 -5.27 -1.99
CA VAL A 38 3.66 -4.94 -2.44
C VAL A 38 2.75 -4.61 -1.26
N LEU A 39 2.82 -5.37 -0.16
CA LEU A 39 1.96 -5.14 1.00
C LEU A 39 2.27 -3.81 1.69
N SER A 40 3.54 -3.41 1.82
CA SER A 40 3.89 -2.12 2.42
C SER A 40 3.52 -0.92 1.53
N LEU A 41 3.63 -1.05 0.20
CA LEU A 41 3.12 -0.02 -0.72
C LEU A 41 1.59 0.07 -0.68
N PHE A 42 0.91 -1.07 -0.63
CA PHE A 42 -0.54 -1.07 -0.50
C PHE A 42 -1.00 -0.45 0.83
N PHE A 43 -0.30 -0.76 1.93
CA PHE A 43 -0.54 -0.10 3.22
C PHE A 43 -0.38 1.42 3.09
N LEU A 44 0.70 1.88 2.46
CA LEU A 44 0.97 3.31 2.26
C LEU A 44 -0.15 3.99 1.44
N LYS A 45 -0.61 3.36 0.35
CA LYS A 45 -1.74 3.82 -0.45
C LYS A 45 -3.02 3.90 0.37
N PHE A 46 -3.37 2.80 1.06
CA PHE A 46 -4.58 2.73 1.89
C PHE A 46 -4.56 3.77 3.03
N ALA A 47 -3.45 3.87 3.76
CA ALA A 47 -3.30 4.86 4.84
C ALA A 47 -3.43 6.30 4.30
N SER A 48 -2.86 6.57 3.13
CA SER A 48 -2.96 7.89 2.48
C SER A 48 -4.37 8.22 2.06
N ASP A 49 -5.09 7.29 1.44
CA ASP A 49 -6.48 7.52 1.03
C ASP A 49 -7.40 7.77 2.23
N LYS A 50 -7.22 7.02 3.33
CA LYS A 50 -7.94 7.25 4.59
C LYS A 50 -7.60 8.61 5.20
N PHE A 51 -6.31 8.97 5.20
CA PHE A 51 -5.86 10.28 5.68
C PHE A 51 -6.47 11.42 4.88
N GLU A 52 -6.45 11.38 3.54
CA GLU A 52 -7.00 12.43 2.69
C GLU A 52 -8.52 12.56 2.85
N ALA A 53 -9.24 11.45 2.95
CA ALA A 53 -10.67 11.46 3.24
C ALA A 53 -10.98 12.15 4.58
N GLN A 54 -10.22 11.82 5.63
CA GLN A 54 -10.36 12.43 6.95
C GLN A 54 -9.96 13.92 6.92
N ARG A 55 -8.87 14.27 6.25
CA ARG A 55 -8.41 15.64 6.06
C ARG A 55 -9.51 16.52 5.45
N LYS A 56 -10.13 16.00 4.39
CA LYS A 56 -11.26 16.68 3.74
C LYS A 56 -12.43 16.86 4.69
N ALA A 57 -12.82 15.82 5.43
CA ALA A 57 -13.92 15.91 6.41
C ALA A 57 -13.62 16.93 7.53
N ILE A 58 -12.36 17.00 8.00
CA ILE A 58 -11.93 17.99 9.00
C ILE A 58 -12.02 19.41 8.41
N SER A 59 -11.50 19.61 7.19
CA SER A 59 -11.56 20.90 6.52
C SER A 59 -12.99 21.40 6.35
N GLU A 60 -13.88 20.54 5.85
CA GLU A 60 -15.30 20.87 5.64
C GLU A 60 -16.04 21.19 6.95
N LYS A 61 -15.74 20.47 8.03
CA LYS A 61 -16.46 20.58 9.29
C LYS A 61 -15.90 21.66 10.23
N TYR A 62 -14.57 21.80 10.27
CA TYR A 62 -13.90 22.64 11.26
C TYR A 62 -13.05 23.75 10.64
N GLY A 63 -12.75 23.66 9.33
CA GLY A 63 -11.93 24.60 8.57
C GLY A 63 -10.46 24.17 8.45
N GLU A 64 -9.77 24.71 7.44
CA GLU A 64 -8.39 24.37 7.05
C GLU A 64 -7.37 24.47 8.20
N LYS A 65 -7.54 25.38 9.12
CA LYS A 65 -6.61 25.57 10.26
C LYS A 65 -6.50 24.36 11.20
N PHE A 66 -7.41 23.39 11.09
CA PHE A 66 -7.43 22.20 11.95
C PHE A 66 -6.92 20.93 11.27
N VAL A 67 -6.66 20.95 9.96
CA VAL A 67 -6.26 19.77 9.20
C VAL A 67 -4.91 19.18 9.59
N ASP A 68 -4.05 19.93 10.25
CA ASP A 68 -2.75 19.46 10.73
C ASP A 68 -2.76 19.07 12.22
N ASN A 69 -3.95 19.05 12.85
CA ASN A 69 -4.07 18.63 14.24
C ASN A 69 -4.26 17.11 14.33
N VAL A 70 -3.20 16.42 14.78
CA VAL A 70 -3.13 14.96 14.89
C VAL A 70 -4.30 14.35 15.68
N ALA A 71 -4.81 15.05 16.70
CA ALA A 71 -5.88 14.54 17.56
C ALA A 71 -7.18 14.21 16.79
N PHE A 72 -7.48 14.92 15.70
CA PHE A 72 -8.65 14.64 14.86
C PHE A 72 -8.54 13.34 14.08
N TYR A 73 -7.32 12.92 13.77
CA TYR A 73 -7.06 11.65 13.08
C TYR A 73 -7.05 10.48 14.06
N THR A 74 -6.32 10.61 15.16
CA THR A 74 -6.22 9.56 16.19
C THR A 74 -7.58 9.18 16.77
N LYS A 75 -8.48 10.16 16.95
CA LYS A 75 -9.84 9.92 17.46
C LYS A 75 -10.64 8.95 16.58
N ASP A 76 -10.45 9.03 15.28
CA ASP A 76 -11.19 8.24 14.30
C ASP A 76 -10.36 7.04 13.78
N ASN A 77 -9.28 6.66 14.50
CA ASN A 77 -8.36 5.58 14.15
C ASN A 77 -7.74 5.75 12.74
N VAL A 78 -7.46 6.98 12.35
CA VAL A 78 -6.77 7.32 11.11
C VAL A 78 -5.33 7.70 11.43
N PHE A 79 -4.38 7.15 10.71
CA PHE A 79 -2.97 7.53 10.85
C PHE A 79 -2.75 8.93 10.31
N PHE A 80 -1.96 9.73 11.05
CA PHE A 80 -1.54 11.04 10.56
C PHE A 80 -0.37 10.88 9.60
N LEU A 81 -0.50 11.43 8.39
CA LEU A 81 0.53 11.37 7.35
C LEU A 81 1.13 12.75 7.09
N PRO A 82 2.40 12.97 7.49
CA PRO A 82 3.18 14.12 7.01
C PRO A 82 3.25 14.16 5.49
N GLU A 83 3.44 15.33 4.91
CA GLU A 83 3.34 15.55 3.46
C GLU A 83 4.19 14.58 2.63
N ILE A 84 5.46 14.37 3.03
CA ILE A 84 6.38 13.46 2.34
C ILE A 84 5.98 11.98 2.43
N SER A 85 4.99 11.64 3.26
CA SER A 85 4.47 10.29 3.46
C SER A 85 3.17 10.04 2.71
N ARG A 86 2.61 11.03 2.03
CA ARG A 86 1.36 10.90 1.30
C ARG A 86 1.59 10.21 -0.03
N TRP A 87 0.59 9.46 -0.46
CA TRP A 87 0.66 8.75 -1.73
C TRP A 87 0.87 9.69 -2.92
N SER A 88 0.26 10.87 -2.92
CA SER A 88 0.48 11.91 -3.93
C SER A 88 1.96 12.28 -4.08
N PHE A 89 2.67 12.49 -2.96
CA PHE A 89 4.10 12.77 -2.99
C PHE A 89 4.91 11.62 -3.60
N ILE A 90 4.58 10.37 -3.26
CA ILE A 90 5.23 9.19 -3.84
C ILE A 90 5.00 9.12 -5.35
N MET A 91 3.76 9.35 -5.81
CA MET A 91 3.41 9.31 -7.24
C MET A 91 4.09 10.43 -8.05
N GLU A 92 4.17 11.64 -7.50
CA GLU A 92 4.88 12.76 -8.13
C GLU A 92 6.37 12.47 -8.33
N ASN A 93 6.96 11.64 -7.47
CA ASN A 93 8.36 11.26 -7.49
C ASN A 93 8.63 9.85 -8.06
N ALA A 94 7.62 9.13 -8.52
CA ALA A 94 7.69 7.70 -8.86
C ALA A 94 8.76 7.35 -9.90
N LYS A 95 9.14 8.28 -10.79
CA LYS A 95 10.13 8.09 -11.86
C LYS A 95 11.52 8.60 -11.52
N GLN A 96 11.74 9.10 -10.32
CA GLN A 96 13.04 9.60 -9.88
C GLN A 96 13.92 8.45 -9.38
N ASP A 97 15.22 8.54 -9.60
CA ASP A 97 16.17 7.49 -9.23
C ASP A 97 16.23 7.20 -7.74
N ASP A 98 15.84 8.17 -6.90
CA ASP A 98 15.80 8.07 -5.44
C ASP A 98 14.44 7.64 -4.89
N ILE A 99 13.52 7.15 -5.73
CA ILE A 99 12.15 6.76 -5.31
C ILE A 99 12.17 5.70 -4.20
N ALA A 100 13.10 4.74 -4.24
CA ALA A 100 13.25 3.73 -3.19
C ALA A 100 13.54 4.37 -1.82
N LEU A 101 14.45 5.34 -1.77
CA LEU A 101 14.77 6.10 -0.56
C LEU A 101 13.58 6.95 -0.09
N LYS A 102 12.82 7.53 -1.01
CA LYS A 102 11.61 8.30 -0.68
C LYS A 102 10.53 7.44 -0.06
N ILE A 103 10.34 6.21 -0.54
CA ILE A 103 9.41 5.25 0.05
C ILE A 103 9.86 4.86 1.47
N ASP A 104 11.13 4.52 1.66
CA ASP A 104 11.68 4.23 2.99
C ASP A 104 11.48 5.41 3.95
N THR A 105 11.77 6.62 3.49
CA THR A 105 11.58 7.84 4.28
C THR A 105 10.12 8.08 4.62
N ALA A 106 9.20 7.82 3.69
CA ALA A 106 7.77 7.93 3.92
C ALA A 106 7.29 6.97 5.02
N LEU A 107 7.66 5.69 4.94
CA LEU A 107 7.31 4.67 5.93
C LEU A 107 7.88 5.01 7.32
N TYR A 108 9.15 5.40 7.39
CA TYR A 108 9.78 5.85 8.63
C TYR A 108 9.04 7.07 9.24
N THR A 109 8.66 8.03 8.41
CA THR A 109 8.00 9.26 8.88
C THR A 109 6.59 8.98 9.38
N ILE A 110 5.84 8.06 8.74
CA ILE A 110 4.54 7.59 9.24
C ILE A 110 4.71 6.94 10.61
N GLU A 111 5.68 6.06 10.78
CA GLU A 111 5.95 5.40 12.06
C GLU A 111 6.26 6.40 13.17
N LYS A 112 7.07 7.42 12.86
CA LYS A 112 7.40 8.49 13.81
C LYS A 112 6.20 9.33 14.21
N ALA A 113 5.31 9.62 13.26
CA ALA A 113 4.10 10.41 13.51
C ALA A 113 3.01 9.63 14.26
N ASN A 114 3.07 8.28 14.26
CA ASN A 114 2.06 7.42 14.83
C ASN A 114 2.65 6.38 15.79
N PRO A 115 2.69 6.65 17.09
CA PRO A 115 3.29 5.75 18.08
C PRO A 115 2.76 4.31 18.06
N ALA A 116 1.50 4.11 17.63
CA ALA A 116 0.89 2.79 17.47
C ALA A 116 1.59 1.91 16.42
N LEU A 117 2.30 2.52 15.46
CA LEU A 117 3.03 1.81 14.39
C LEU A 117 4.50 1.52 14.75
N LYS A 118 4.95 1.82 15.95
CA LYS A 118 6.35 1.66 16.35
C LYS A 118 6.86 0.23 16.13
N GLY A 119 7.86 0.09 15.26
CA GLY A 119 8.48 -1.19 14.90
C GLY A 119 7.60 -2.09 14.02
N ALA A 120 6.52 -1.54 13.45
CA ALA A 120 5.60 -2.29 12.61
C ALA A 120 5.92 -2.17 11.11
N LEU A 121 6.51 -1.06 10.69
CA LEU A 121 6.84 -0.81 9.29
C LEU A 121 8.29 -1.24 8.96
N PRO A 122 8.56 -1.64 7.71
CA PRO A 122 9.91 -2.00 7.29
C PRO A 122 10.82 -0.76 7.31
N ASP A 123 12.06 -0.94 7.78
CA ASP A 123 13.07 0.10 7.86
C ASP A 123 14.15 -0.11 6.79
N ASN A 124 14.46 0.95 6.03
CA ASN A 124 15.46 0.96 4.93
C ASN A 124 15.32 -0.24 3.98
N TYR A 125 14.12 -0.62 3.68
CA TYR A 125 13.81 -1.87 2.99
C TYR A 125 13.99 -1.75 1.48
N TYR A 126 13.37 -0.73 0.87
CA TYR A 126 13.38 -0.52 -0.58
C TYR A 126 14.77 -0.17 -1.11
N SER A 127 15.52 0.66 -0.39
CA SER A 127 16.88 1.05 -0.77
C SER A 127 17.85 -0.13 -0.81
N ARG A 128 17.62 -1.18 0.01
CA ARG A 128 18.46 -2.39 0.03
C ARG A 128 18.14 -3.39 -1.08
N LEU A 129 16.92 -3.38 -1.59
CA LEU A 129 16.48 -4.35 -2.59
C LEU A 129 17.00 -4.03 -4.00
N HIS A 130 17.56 -2.84 -4.23
CA HIS A 130 18.05 -2.40 -5.53
C HIS A 130 17.07 -2.67 -6.68
N ILE A 131 15.78 -2.43 -6.43
CA ILE A 131 14.73 -2.60 -7.43
C ILE A 131 14.94 -1.57 -8.53
N ASP A 132 14.89 -2.02 -9.79
CA ASP A 132 14.93 -1.12 -10.94
C ASP A 132 13.82 -0.04 -10.85
N THR A 133 14.20 1.23 -11.03
CA THR A 133 13.30 2.39 -10.89
C THR A 133 12.07 2.28 -11.79
N ALA A 134 12.25 1.80 -13.04
CA ALA A 134 11.14 1.67 -13.97
C ALA A 134 10.14 0.58 -13.54
N LYS A 135 10.64 -0.53 -12.97
CA LYS A 135 9.77 -1.58 -12.42
C LYS A 135 9.03 -1.12 -11.18
N LEU A 136 9.71 -0.37 -10.30
CA LEU A 136 9.09 0.19 -9.10
C LEU A 136 8.02 1.22 -9.48
N ALA A 137 8.31 2.12 -10.43
CA ALA A 137 7.33 3.07 -10.96
C ALA A 137 6.12 2.35 -11.58
N SER A 138 6.34 1.30 -12.38
CA SER A 138 5.24 0.50 -12.94
C SER A 138 4.39 -0.17 -11.87
N LEU A 139 4.98 -0.64 -10.77
CA LEU A 139 4.26 -1.19 -9.62
C LEU A 139 3.42 -0.13 -8.93
N LEU A 140 3.98 1.07 -8.69
CA LEU A 140 3.27 2.21 -8.11
C LEU A 140 2.06 2.61 -8.96
N ASP A 141 2.22 2.70 -10.30
CA ASP A 141 1.13 2.99 -11.23
C ASP A 141 -0.01 1.96 -11.18
N GLU A 142 0.30 0.68 -10.94
CA GLU A 142 -0.74 -0.35 -10.82
C GLU A 142 -1.47 -0.27 -9.46
N ILE A 143 -0.71 -0.02 -8.38
CA ILE A 143 -1.31 0.15 -7.05
C ILE A 143 -2.17 1.41 -7.01
N ASP A 144 -1.77 2.49 -7.70
CA ASP A 144 -2.53 3.73 -7.77
C ASP A 144 -3.94 3.54 -8.36
N LYS A 145 -4.10 2.62 -9.31
CA LYS A 145 -5.39 2.30 -9.92
C LYS A 145 -6.36 1.57 -8.99
N ILE A 146 -5.87 1.08 -7.85
CA ILE A 146 -6.69 0.33 -6.91
C ILE A 146 -7.55 1.30 -6.10
N ASN A 147 -8.86 1.11 -6.16
CA ASN A 147 -9.78 1.86 -5.34
C ASN A 147 -9.80 1.29 -3.92
N THR A 148 -9.29 2.04 -2.96
CA THR A 148 -9.27 1.67 -1.54
C THR A 148 -10.46 2.25 -0.77
N GLY A 149 -11.35 2.96 -1.46
CA GLY A 149 -12.49 3.70 -0.87
C GLY A 149 -13.71 2.86 -0.51
N ASP A 150 -13.72 1.56 -0.82
CA ASP A 150 -14.83 0.69 -0.47
C ASP A 150 -14.96 0.55 1.06
N LYS A 151 -16.20 0.59 1.52
CA LYS A 151 -16.61 0.65 2.93
C LYS A 151 -16.33 -0.63 3.74
N GLU A 152 -15.59 -1.59 3.21
CA GLU A 152 -15.25 -2.81 3.93
C GLU A 152 -14.10 -2.56 4.91
N ASN A 153 -14.43 -2.70 6.19
CA ASN A 153 -13.50 -2.43 7.31
C ASN A 153 -12.29 -3.37 7.36
N ASP A 154 -12.18 -4.38 6.50
CA ASP A 154 -11.11 -5.39 6.52
C ASP A 154 -10.44 -5.61 5.15
N ILE A 155 -10.25 -4.54 4.38
CA ILE A 155 -9.56 -4.63 3.07
C ILE A 155 -8.13 -5.15 3.25
N ILE A 156 -7.42 -4.70 4.29
CA ILE A 156 -6.03 -5.09 4.54
C ILE A 156 -5.95 -6.58 4.89
N GLY A 157 -6.84 -7.07 5.75
CA GLY A 157 -6.92 -8.49 6.10
C GLY A 157 -7.20 -9.37 4.88
N ARG A 158 -8.15 -9.01 4.06
CA ARG A 158 -8.49 -9.74 2.82
C ARG A 158 -7.33 -9.78 1.83
N VAL A 159 -6.68 -8.66 1.59
CA VAL A 159 -5.49 -8.58 0.73
C VAL A 159 -4.39 -9.48 1.28
N TYR A 160 -4.14 -9.42 2.59
CA TYR A 160 -3.14 -10.25 3.24
C TYR A 160 -3.44 -11.75 3.09
N GLU A 161 -4.66 -12.21 3.39
CA GLU A 161 -5.08 -13.60 3.25
C GLU A 161 -4.98 -14.09 1.79
N TYR A 162 -5.38 -13.26 0.84
CA TYR A 162 -5.25 -13.59 -0.57
C TYR A 162 -3.78 -13.82 -0.96
N PHE A 163 -2.88 -12.93 -0.54
CA PHE A 163 -1.46 -13.07 -0.80
C PHE A 163 -0.90 -14.33 -0.15
N LEU A 164 -1.22 -14.61 1.11
CA LEU A 164 -0.81 -15.85 1.78
C LEU A 164 -1.26 -17.10 0.99
N SER A 165 -2.50 -17.13 0.53
CA SER A 165 -3.02 -18.27 -0.24
C SER A 165 -2.27 -18.48 -1.56
N LYS A 166 -1.94 -17.39 -2.27
CA LYS A 166 -1.21 -17.44 -3.54
C LYS A 166 0.25 -17.84 -3.34
N PHE A 167 0.90 -17.37 -2.28
CA PHE A 167 2.28 -17.75 -1.97
C PHE A 167 2.38 -19.20 -1.53
N ALA A 168 1.46 -19.69 -0.71
CA ALA A 168 1.42 -21.10 -0.32
C ALA A 168 1.30 -22.02 -1.53
N LEU A 169 0.56 -21.60 -2.57
CA LEU A 169 0.45 -22.34 -3.84
C LEU A 169 1.74 -22.26 -4.69
N ALA A 170 2.42 -21.11 -4.70
CA ALA A 170 3.62 -20.88 -5.51
C ALA A 170 4.87 -21.53 -4.93
N GLU A 171 5.00 -21.60 -3.60
CA GLU A 171 6.15 -22.18 -2.90
C GLU A 171 6.09 -23.71 -2.77
N GLY A 172 5.03 -24.37 -3.27
CA GLY A 172 4.87 -25.80 -3.35
C GLY A 172 5.21 -26.54 -2.05
N LYS A 173 4.28 -26.63 -1.10
CA LYS A 173 4.33 -27.47 0.12
C LYS A 173 5.54 -27.28 1.05
N GLY A 174 6.25 -26.18 0.98
CA GLY A 174 7.25 -25.80 1.98
C GLY A 174 6.54 -25.32 3.27
N LYS A 175 6.96 -25.85 4.41
CA LYS A 175 6.44 -25.53 5.75
C LYS A 175 6.44 -24.03 5.96
N GLY A 176 5.23 -23.41 5.92
CA GLY A 176 5.07 -21.98 6.04
C GLY A 176 5.29 -21.50 7.48
N GLU A 177 6.40 -20.89 7.76
CA GLU A 177 6.49 -19.91 8.83
C GLU A 177 6.04 -18.57 8.23
N PHE A 178 4.73 -18.32 8.33
CA PHE A 178 4.13 -17.06 7.88
C PHE A 178 4.36 -15.99 8.94
N TYR A 179 5.33 -15.12 8.71
CA TYR A 179 5.49 -13.92 9.52
C TYR A 179 4.41 -12.90 9.14
N THR A 180 3.45 -12.70 10.02
CA THR A 180 2.46 -11.62 9.89
C THR A 180 3.12 -10.30 10.31
N PRO A 181 3.24 -9.29 9.44
CA PRO A 181 3.72 -7.98 9.85
C PRO A 181 2.88 -7.43 11.01
N LYS A 182 3.53 -6.93 12.05
CA LYS A 182 2.85 -6.43 13.27
C LYS A 182 1.84 -5.31 12.97
N CYS A 183 2.02 -4.56 11.89
CA CYS A 183 1.09 -3.53 11.45
C CYS A 183 -0.30 -4.08 11.05
N ILE A 184 -0.39 -5.36 10.65
CA ILE A 184 -1.65 -5.99 10.26
C ILE A 184 -2.38 -6.60 11.46
N VAL A 185 -1.63 -6.98 12.51
CA VAL A 185 -2.19 -7.58 13.73
C VAL A 185 -2.83 -6.54 14.66
N ASN A 186 -2.44 -5.28 14.55
CA ASN A 186 -2.87 -4.19 15.44
C ASN A 186 -3.84 -3.20 14.77
N LEU A 187 -4.46 -3.57 13.64
CA LEU A 187 -5.54 -2.87 12.98
C LEU A 187 -6.89 -3.46 13.37
#